data_0f490fc81e106aa3cdd2b74e365acea5
#
_entry.id   0f490fc81e106aa3cdd2b74e365acea5
#
_cell.length_a   1.000
_cell.length_b   1.000
_cell.length_c   1.000
_cell.angle_alpha   90.00
_cell.angle_beta   90.00
_cell.angle_gamma   90.00
#
_symmetry.space_group_name_H-M   'P 1'
#
loop_
_entity.id
_entity.type
_entity.pdbx_description
1 polymer ?
#
loop_
_entity_poly.entity_id
_entity_poly.type
_entity_poly.pdbx_seq_one_letter_code
_entity_poly.pdbx_strand_id
1 'polypeptide(L)'
;MQGLTGWMNLTGEPDGPPTKSGLSMVDYSGGLIASIAILAGVHSAQRTGKGMDCDLSLYDTALSLLTYPATWWLSKEYEVQRFSRSSHPSLVPFQLFKASDNWFVVGCAKEKFWERLRDLLGDERLKDTKFESFASRFENKEELIEILDEIFVNKRADEWLGMLKEKQIPSGPINDLKNVFDDEHAKSRNMIFEYEHPTLGQVKQVLSPVNVGDSNKVDISRAPLYAEHTDYVLRLSLIHISEPTRPNE
;
A
#
# COMPACT_ATOMS: atom_id res chain seq x y z
N MET A 1 -1.81 17.42 -1.16
CA MET A 1 -1.27 16.88 0.10
C MET A 1 0.11 16.23 -0.07
N GLN A 2 0.32 15.22 -0.93
CA GLN A 2 1.60 14.49 -1.02
C GLN A 2 2.83 15.39 -1.26
N GLY A 3 2.72 16.44 -2.09
CA GLY A 3 3.81 17.42 -2.27
C GLY A 3 4.06 18.29 -1.04
N LEU A 4 2.99 18.73 -0.39
CA LEU A 4 3.07 19.63 0.77
C LEU A 4 3.66 18.95 2.01
N THR A 5 3.47 17.66 2.15
CA THR A 5 3.89 16.87 3.33
C THR A 5 5.16 16.04 3.10
N GLY A 6 5.87 16.26 2.01
CA GLY A 6 7.17 15.64 1.76
C GLY A 6 7.14 14.26 1.07
N TRP A 7 5.97 13.62 0.90
CA TRP A 7 5.87 12.29 0.29
C TRP A 7 6.46 12.21 -1.12
N MET A 8 6.21 13.24 -1.94
CA MET A 8 6.73 13.25 -3.31
C MET A 8 8.26 13.34 -3.36
N ASN A 9 8.88 13.91 -2.33
CA ASN A 9 10.34 13.96 -2.25
C ASN A 9 10.96 12.61 -1.88
N LEU A 10 10.18 11.67 -1.36
CA LEU A 10 10.61 10.32 -1.01
C LEU A 10 10.32 9.29 -2.13
N THR A 11 9.64 9.68 -3.21
CA THR A 11 9.15 8.78 -4.24
C THR A 11 9.72 9.12 -5.61
N GLY A 12 10.12 8.09 -6.36
CA GLY A 12 10.69 8.21 -7.71
C GLY A 12 12.17 7.87 -7.76
N GLU A 13 12.74 7.87 -8.98
CA GLU A 13 14.18 7.70 -9.18
C GLU A 13 14.95 8.92 -8.69
N PRO A 14 16.20 8.77 -8.20
CA PRO A 14 16.98 9.86 -7.62
C PRO A 14 17.12 11.08 -8.53
N ASP A 15 17.44 10.86 -9.79
CA ASP A 15 17.67 11.91 -10.79
C ASP A 15 16.40 12.35 -11.53
N GLY A 16 15.25 11.71 -11.21
CA GLY A 16 13.97 12.06 -11.77
C GLY A 16 13.23 13.15 -11.00
N PRO A 17 12.13 13.69 -11.53
CA PRO A 17 11.28 14.62 -10.80
C PRO A 17 10.64 13.95 -9.57
N PRO A 18 10.29 14.72 -8.51
CA PRO A 18 9.49 14.20 -7.41
C PRO A 18 8.19 13.57 -7.92
N THR A 19 7.90 12.35 -7.49
CA THR A 19 6.82 11.53 -8.05
C THR A 19 5.73 11.30 -7.02
N LYS A 20 4.49 11.55 -7.42
CA LYS A 20 3.31 11.23 -6.62
C LYS A 20 2.95 9.75 -6.75
N SER A 21 2.42 9.13 -5.69
CA SER A 21 1.79 7.81 -5.80
C SER A 21 0.69 7.81 -6.88
N GLY A 22 0.59 6.72 -7.63
CA GLY A 22 -0.48 6.53 -8.64
C GLY A 22 -1.89 6.53 -8.05
N LEU A 23 -2.01 6.25 -6.75
CA LEU A 23 -3.27 6.25 -6.01
C LEU A 23 -3.37 7.50 -5.11
N SER A 24 -4.60 7.87 -4.73
CA SER A 24 -4.90 8.93 -3.76
C SER A 24 -4.65 8.45 -2.32
N MET A 25 -3.39 8.07 -2.02
CA MET A 25 -3.03 7.40 -0.76
C MET A 25 -3.37 8.21 0.48
N VAL A 26 -3.20 9.53 0.45
CA VAL A 26 -3.52 10.40 1.59
C VAL A 26 -5.03 10.43 1.85
N ASP A 27 -5.84 10.47 0.78
CA ASP A 27 -7.31 10.49 0.88
C ASP A 27 -7.83 9.15 1.43
N TYR A 28 -7.36 8.03 0.89
CA TYR A 28 -7.72 6.71 1.42
C TYR A 28 -7.29 6.52 2.87
N SER A 29 -6.06 6.91 3.20
CA SER A 29 -5.57 6.82 4.58
C SER A 29 -6.35 7.73 5.53
N GLY A 30 -6.70 8.94 5.08
CA GLY A 30 -7.56 9.86 5.82
C GLY A 30 -8.93 9.23 6.13
N GLY A 31 -9.55 8.60 5.15
CA GLY A 31 -10.81 7.86 5.32
C GLY A 31 -10.70 6.71 6.33
N LEU A 32 -9.61 5.95 6.28
CA LEU A 32 -9.35 4.87 7.24
C LEU A 32 -9.15 5.39 8.67
N ILE A 33 -8.36 6.45 8.84
CA ILE A 33 -8.13 7.06 10.15
C ILE A 33 -9.42 7.71 10.68
N ALA A 34 -10.22 8.35 9.82
CA ALA A 34 -11.55 8.88 10.20
C ALA A 34 -12.47 7.75 10.68
N SER A 35 -12.48 6.61 10.01
CA SER A 35 -13.28 5.45 10.43
C SER A 35 -12.85 4.95 11.81
N ILE A 36 -11.54 4.87 12.08
CA ILE A 36 -11.00 4.50 13.40
C ILE A 36 -11.43 5.52 14.48
N ALA A 37 -11.30 6.82 14.18
CA ALA A 37 -11.68 7.87 15.11
C ALA A 37 -13.19 7.84 15.45
N ILE A 38 -14.04 7.65 14.43
CA ILE A 38 -15.50 7.52 14.63
C ILE A 38 -15.82 6.28 15.47
N LEU A 39 -15.23 5.12 15.17
CA LEU A 39 -15.46 3.90 15.94
C LEU A 39 -15.02 4.06 17.41
N ALA A 40 -13.88 4.70 17.65
CA ALA A 40 -13.41 5.01 19.00
C ALA A 40 -14.35 5.99 19.72
N GLY A 41 -14.82 7.01 19.01
CA GLY A 41 -15.80 8.00 19.54
C GLY A 41 -17.13 7.34 19.90
N VAL A 42 -17.69 6.51 19.02
CA VAL A 42 -18.93 5.75 19.28
C VAL A 42 -18.76 4.80 20.47
N HIS A 43 -17.67 4.04 20.53
CA HIS A 43 -17.39 3.17 21.67
C HIS A 43 -17.28 3.95 22.99
N SER A 44 -16.60 5.09 22.99
CA SER A 44 -16.51 5.96 24.15
C SER A 44 -17.87 6.51 24.56
N ALA A 45 -18.68 6.99 23.60
CA ALA A 45 -20.02 7.51 23.86
C ALA A 45 -20.96 6.44 24.46
N GLN A 46 -20.90 5.20 23.97
CA GLN A 46 -21.66 4.08 24.53
C GLN A 46 -21.29 3.78 25.98
N ARG A 47 -20.02 3.93 26.34
CA ARG A 47 -19.54 3.68 27.73
C ARG A 47 -19.79 4.83 28.69
N THR A 48 -19.72 6.07 28.22
CA THR A 48 -19.74 7.27 29.06
C THR A 48 -21.07 8.03 29.01
N GLY A 49 -21.91 7.75 28.02
CA GLY A 49 -23.14 8.50 27.73
C GLY A 49 -22.88 9.89 27.13
N LYS A 50 -21.63 10.20 26.74
CA LYS A 50 -21.25 11.52 26.20
C LYS A 50 -20.68 11.37 24.80
N GLY A 51 -21.28 12.08 23.84
CA GLY A 51 -20.70 12.23 22.50
C GLY A 51 -19.45 13.10 22.51
N MET A 52 -18.68 13.05 21.42
CA MET A 52 -17.48 13.86 21.21
C MET A 52 -17.29 14.17 19.73
N ASP A 53 -16.61 15.26 19.44
CA ASP A 53 -16.17 15.59 18.10
C ASP A 53 -14.90 14.80 17.78
N CYS A 54 -14.78 14.39 16.51
CA CYS A 54 -13.58 13.77 15.96
C CYS A 54 -12.99 14.72 14.92
N ASP A 55 -11.91 15.42 15.28
CA ASP A 55 -11.19 16.30 14.37
C ASP A 55 -10.08 15.53 13.65
N LEU A 56 -9.99 15.70 12.34
CA LEU A 56 -9.05 15.02 11.48
C LEU A 56 -8.74 15.86 10.25
N SER A 57 -7.47 15.98 9.90
CA SER A 57 -7.08 16.58 8.63
C SER A 57 -6.28 15.64 7.75
N LEU A 58 -6.35 15.84 6.43
CA LEU A 58 -5.49 15.13 5.47
C LEU A 58 -4.01 15.48 5.66
N TYR A 59 -3.73 16.69 6.15
CA TYR A 59 -2.37 17.13 6.43
C TYR A 59 -1.74 16.33 7.58
N ASP A 60 -2.43 16.26 8.72
CA ASP A 60 -1.97 15.53 9.90
C ASP A 60 -1.88 14.02 9.62
N THR A 61 -2.83 13.49 8.86
CA THR A 61 -2.79 12.11 8.36
C THR A 61 -1.51 11.86 7.58
N ALA A 62 -1.19 12.71 6.60
CA ALA A 62 -0.01 12.53 5.78
C ALA A 62 1.29 12.67 6.58
N LEU A 63 1.36 13.61 7.54
CA LEU A 63 2.51 13.74 8.43
C LEU A 63 2.69 12.51 9.32
N SER A 64 1.62 11.99 9.92
CA SER A 64 1.68 10.82 10.80
C SER A 64 2.18 9.56 10.07
N LEU A 65 1.86 9.44 8.80
CA LEU A 65 2.29 8.31 7.96
C LEU A 65 3.73 8.40 7.45
N LEU A 66 4.42 9.50 7.65
CA LEU A 66 5.88 9.59 7.38
C LEU A 66 6.70 8.68 8.32
N THR A 67 6.16 8.34 9.48
CA THR A 67 6.74 7.34 10.42
C THR A 67 8.24 7.51 10.67
N TYR A 68 9.08 6.51 10.32
CA TYR A 68 10.51 6.53 10.57
C TYR A 68 11.29 7.59 9.76
N PRO A 69 10.98 7.94 8.51
CA PRO A 69 11.62 9.06 7.82
C PRO A 69 11.49 10.38 8.58
N ALA A 70 10.30 10.68 9.10
CA ALA A 70 10.10 11.86 9.93
C ALA A 70 10.90 11.80 11.23
N THR A 71 10.93 10.62 11.89
CA THR A 71 11.70 10.42 13.12
C THR A 71 13.20 10.63 12.88
N TRP A 72 13.74 10.15 11.77
CA TRP A 72 15.16 10.33 11.43
C TRP A 72 15.50 11.80 11.21
N TRP A 73 14.66 12.52 10.47
CA TRP A 73 14.85 13.95 10.26
C TRP A 73 14.74 14.74 11.57
N LEU A 74 13.65 14.57 12.32
CA LEU A 74 13.38 15.32 13.55
C LEU A 74 14.38 15.05 14.65
N SER A 75 14.99 13.86 14.70
CA SER A 75 15.91 13.46 15.78
C SER A 75 17.38 13.62 15.44
N LYS A 76 17.74 13.55 14.17
CA LYS A 76 19.14 13.51 13.72
C LYS A 76 19.42 14.38 12.49
N GLU A 77 18.43 15.08 11.98
CA GLU A 77 18.50 15.84 10.73
C GLU A 77 18.97 14.95 9.54
N TYR A 78 18.71 13.64 9.64
CA TYR A 78 19.06 12.70 8.58
C TYR A 78 18.06 12.81 7.43
N GLU A 79 18.55 13.31 6.29
CA GLU A 79 17.75 13.44 5.08
C GLU A 79 17.63 12.09 4.35
N VAL A 80 16.41 11.59 4.25
CA VAL A 80 16.12 10.38 3.47
C VAL A 80 16.08 10.76 2.00
N GLN A 81 17.01 10.23 1.23
CA GLN A 81 17.07 10.41 -0.22
C GLN A 81 16.21 9.37 -0.93
N ARG A 82 15.86 9.66 -2.18
CA ARG A 82 15.29 8.66 -3.09
C ARG A 82 16.39 7.67 -3.49
N PHE A 83 16.01 6.41 -3.57
CA PHE A 83 16.92 5.35 -3.99
C PHE A 83 16.46 4.78 -5.34
N SER A 84 17.43 4.48 -6.19
CA SER A 84 17.20 3.89 -7.50
C SER A 84 16.47 2.54 -7.39
N ARG A 85 15.62 2.25 -8.37
CA ARG A 85 14.91 0.95 -8.51
C ARG A 85 14.09 0.56 -7.28
N SER A 86 13.47 1.54 -6.62
CA SER A 86 12.66 1.30 -5.41
C SER A 86 13.41 0.55 -4.31
N SER A 87 14.71 0.77 -4.17
CA SER A 87 15.51 0.06 -3.16
C SER A 87 15.19 0.53 -1.74
N HIS A 88 15.31 -0.41 -0.81
CA HIS A 88 15.14 -0.13 0.61
C HIS A 88 16.32 0.71 1.14
N PRO A 89 16.07 1.70 2.02
CA PRO A 89 17.11 2.61 2.50
C PRO A 89 18.23 1.96 3.32
N SER A 90 18.07 0.72 3.79
CA SER A 90 19.06 0.06 4.65
C SER A 90 19.22 -1.46 4.43
N LEU A 91 18.39 -2.10 3.58
CA LEU A 91 18.43 -3.53 3.34
C LEU A 91 18.86 -3.82 1.90
N VAL A 92 19.89 -4.66 1.73
CA VAL A 92 20.43 -5.02 0.41
C VAL A 92 20.66 -6.53 0.33
N PRO A 93 20.16 -7.21 -0.75
CA PRO A 93 19.29 -6.67 -1.80
C PRO A 93 17.83 -6.60 -1.35
N PHE A 94 17.18 -5.47 -1.58
CA PHE A 94 15.74 -5.28 -1.45
C PHE A 94 15.31 -4.20 -2.44
N GLN A 95 15.05 -4.58 -3.69
CA GLN A 95 14.76 -3.67 -4.79
C GLN A 95 14.24 -4.39 -6.02
N LEU A 96 14.01 -3.60 -7.07
CA LEU A 96 13.71 -4.11 -8.41
C LEU A 96 14.97 -4.60 -9.12
N PHE A 97 14.84 -5.72 -9.84
CA PHE A 97 15.83 -6.25 -10.75
C PHE A 97 15.22 -6.47 -12.14
N LYS A 98 16.05 -6.29 -13.17
CA LYS A 98 15.64 -6.53 -14.57
C LYS A 98 16.02 -7.95 -14.96
N ALA A 99 15.01 -8.76 -15.32
CA ALA A 99 15.19 -10.01 -16.01
C ALA A 99 15.36 -9.79 -17.53
N SER A 100 15.53 -10.84 -18.32
CA SER A 100 15.65 -10.72 -19.79
C SER A 100 14.44 -10.05 -20.45
N ASP A 101 13.26 -10.13 -19.83
CA ASP A 101 11.99 -9.63 -20.37
C ASP A 101 11.37 -8.53 -19.51
N ASN A 102 11.18 -8.75 -18.21
CA ASN A 102 10.45 -7.89 -17.32
C ASN A 102 11.21 -7.53 -16.04
N TRP A 103 10.66 -6.59 -15.25
CA TRP A 103 11.09 -6.28 -13.91
C TRP A 103 10.41 -7.19 -12.89
N PHE A 104 11.13 -7.51 -11.82
CA PHE A 104 10.60 -8.20 -10.64
C PHE A 104 11.27 -7.67 -9.37
N VAL A 105 10.66 -7.91 -8.21
CA VAL A 105 11.22 -7.50 -6.92
C VAL A 105 11.83 -8.69 -6.20
N VAL A 106 12.97 -8.46 -5.54
CA VAL A 106 13.56 -9.39 -4.56
C VAL A 106 13.79 -8.63 -3.27
N GLY A 107 13.43 -9.26 -2.11
CA GLY A 107 13.55 -8.63 -0.81
C GLY A 107 14.22 -9.54 0.24
N CYS A 108 15.53 -9.40 0.43
CA CYS A 108 16.27 -10.12 1.46
C CYS A 108 16.25 -9.38 2.80
N ALA A 109 15.07 -9.28 3.42
CA ALA A 109 14.87 -8.59 4.70
C ALA A 109 15.36 -9.37 5.93
N LYS A 110 15.95 -10.55 5.76
CA LYS A 110 16.57 -11.37 6.81
C LYS A 110 17.81 -12.06 6.23
N GLU A 111 18.83 -12.30 7.06
CA GLU A 111 20.08 -12.95 6.61
C GLU A 111 19.82 -14.30 5.93
N LYS A 112 18.95 -15.12 6.45
CA LYS A 112 18.58 -16.41 5.85
C LYS A 112 18.05 -16.30 4.40
N PHE A 113 17.48 -15.15 4.00
CA PHE A 113 17.01 -14.95 2.62
C PHE A 113 18.16 -14.60 1.69
N TRP A 114 19.16 -13.86 2.19
CA TRP A 114 20.40 -13.62 1.47
C TRP A 114 21.20 -14.93 1.27
N GLU A 115 21.36 -15.72 2.32
CA GLU A 115 22.03 -17.02 2.23
C GLU A 115 21.41 -17.93 1.16
N ARG A 116 20.07 -18.03 1.18
CA ARG A 116 19.32 -18.80 0.18
C ARG A 116 19.45 -18.25 -1.23
N LEU A 117 19.45 -16.93 -1.39
CA LEU A 117 19.64 -16.28 -2.68
C LEU A 117 21.04 -16.55 -3.22
N ARG A 118 22.07 -16.33 -2.43
CA ARG A 118 23.46 -16.62 -2.76
C ARG A 118 23.64 -18.08 -3.21
N ASP A 119 23.10 -19.00 -2.43
CA ASP A 119 23.20 -20.43 -2.72
C ASP A 119 22.40 -20.85 -3.98
N LEU A 120 21.26 -20.20 -4.22
CA LEU A 120 20.47 -20.41 -5.44
C LEU A 120 21.20 -19.93 -6.69
N LEU A 121 21.82 -18.75 -6.62
CA LEU A 121 22.53 -18.15 -7.76
C LEU A 121 23.85 -18.85 -8.07
N GLY A 122 24.54 -19.38 -7.05
CA GLY A 122 25.75 -20.19 -7.19
C GLY A 122 26.95 -19.44 -7.76
N ASP A 123 26.95 -18.12 -7.79
CA ASP A 123 28.07 -17.31 -8.26
C ASP A 123 29.11 -17.12 -7.16
N GLU A 124 30.37 -17.46 -7.42
CA GLU A 124 31.46 -17.41 -6.45
C GLU A 124 31.73 -15.98 -5.91
N ARG A 125 31.47 -14.95 -6.73
CA ARG A 125 31.63 -13.55 -6.32
C ARG A 125 30.72 -13.18 -5.14
N LEU A 126 29.57 -13.82 -5.01
CA LEU A 126 28.60 -13.57 -3.93
C LEU A 126 29.05 -14.18 -2.59
N LYS A 127 30.07 -15.00 -2.56
CA LYS A 127 30.65 -15.62 -1.34
C LYS A 127 31.71 -14.77 -0.68
N ASP A 128 32.06 -13.63 -1.25
CA ASP A 128 33.01 -12.69 -0.66
C ASP A 128 32.52 -12.21 0.71
N THR A 129 33.43 -12.10 1.66
CA THR A 129 33.15 -11.65 3.05
C THR A 129 32.51 -10.27 3.12
N LYS A 130 32.75 -9.41 2.11
CA LYS A 130 32.09 -8.10 1.99
C LYS A 130 30.57 -8.16 1.78
N PHE A 131 29.99 -9.36 1.51
CA PHE A 131 28.56 -9.56 1.37
C PHE A 131 27.97 -10.45 2.48
N GLU A 132 28.71 -10.73 3.54
CA GLU A 132 28.30 -11.67 4.57
C GLU A 132 27.19 -11.12 5.49
N SER A 133 27.25 -9.85 5.87
CA SER A 133 26.31 -9.20 6.79
C SER A 133 25.49 -8.10 6.15
N PHE A 134 24.37 -7.68 6.76
CA PHE A 134 23.59 -6.53 6.31
C PHE A 134 24.44 -5.26 6.17
N ALA A 135 25.29 -4.98 7.18
CA ALA A 135 26.12 -3.79 7.18
C ALA A 135 27.12 -3.82 6.01
N SER A 136 27.84 -4.93 5.85
CA SER A 136 28.84 -5.06 4.81
C SER A 136 28.22 -5.07 3.40
N ARG A 137 27.05 -5.65 3.20
CA ARG A 137 26.30 -5.56 1.93
C ARG A 137 25.83 -4.14 1.63
N PHE A 138 25.41 -3.40 2.65
CA PHE A 138 25.03 -2.00 2.46
C PHE A 138 26.22 -1.12 2.07
N GLU A 139 27.39 -1.32 2.68
CA GLU A 139 28.61 -0.62 2.35
C GLU A 139 29.11 -0.94 0.93
N ASN A 140 28.87 -2.15 0.43
CA ASN A 140 29.30 -2.63 -0.89
C ASN A 140 28.13 -2.81 -1.85
N LYS A 141 27.06 -2.02 -1.67
CA LYS A 141 25.79 -2.23 -2.39
C LYS A 141 25.91 -2.08 -3.90
N GLU A 142 26.67 -1.10 -4.39
CA GLU A 142 26.81 -0.85 -5.82
C GLU A 142 27.38 -2.10 -6.52
N GLU A 143 28.49 -2.62 -6.03
CA GLU A 143 29.11 -3.83 -6.60
C GLU A 143 28.20 -5.06 -6.49
N LEU A 144 27.53 -5.25 -5.35
CA LEU A 144 26.61 -6.35 -5.18
C LEU A 144 25.45 -6.30 -6.20
N ILE A 145 24.88 -5.12 -6.42
CA ILE A 145 23.77 -4.93 -7.35
C ILE A 145 24.21 -5.16 -8.79
N GLU A 146 25.41 -4.71 -9.19
CA GLU A 146 25.97 -4.97 -10.50
C GLU A 146 26.11 -6.49 -10.77
N ILE A 147 26.65 -7.24 -9.80
CA ILE A 147 26.76 -8.71 -9.92
C ILE A 147 25.37 -9.35 -10.06
N LEU A 148 24.40 -8.94 -9.26
CA LEU A 148 23.05 -9.47 -9.32
C LEU A 148 22.35 -9.12 -10.65
N ASP A 149 22.55 -7.92 -11.19
CA ASP A 149 22.02 -7.51 -12.49
C ASP A 149 22.57 -8.39 -13.62
N GLU A 150 23.88 -8.65 -13.62
CA GLU A 150 24.51 -9.54 -14.60
C GLU A 150 23.93 -10.98 -14.56
N ILE A 151 23.56 -11.43 -13.37
CA ILE A 151 22.97 -12.77 -13.20
C ILE A 151 21.50 -12.77 -13.63
N PHE A 152 20.70 -11.80 -13.15
CA PHE A 152 19.26 -11.82 -13.35
C PHE A 152 18.83 -11.58 -14.80
N VAL A 153 19.62 -10.90 -15.61
CA VAL A 153 19.32 -10.67 -17.04
C VAL A 153 19.34 -11.97 -17.87
N ASN A 154 19.93 -13.07 -17.36
CA ASN A 154 20.13 -14.30 -18.11
C ASN A 154 18.89 -15.22 -18.21
N LYS A 155 17.82 -14.94 -17.46
CA LYS A 155 16.56 -15.70 -17.50
C LYS A 155 15.37 -14.75 -17.54
N ARG A 156 14.20 -15.30 -17.85
CA ARG A 156 12.93 -14.58 -17.77
C ARG A 156 12.49 -14.36 -16.32
N ALA A 157 11.69 -13.35 -16.10
CA ALA A 157 11.18 -13.02 -14.75
C ALA A 157 10.37 -14.15 -14.12
N ASP A 158 9.53 -14.84 -14.91
CA ASP A 158 8.72 -15.96 -14.44
C ASP A 158 9.57 -17.17 -14.03
N GLU A 159 10.67 -17.47 -14.74
CA GLU A 159 11.62 -18.52 -14.37
C GLU A 159 12.31 -18.18 -13.03
N TRP A 160 12.81 -16.95 -12.88
CA TRP A 160 13.41 -16.50 -11.62
C TRP A 160 12.42 -16.58 -10.45
N LEU A 161 11.19 -16.10 -10.65
CA LEU A 161 10.16 -16.14 -9.61
C LEU A 161 9.80 -17.56 -9.18
N GLY A 162 9.77 -18.51 -10.11
CA GLY A 162 9.61 -19.94 -9.80
C GLY A 162 10.72 -20.45 -8.88
N MET A 163 11.99 -20.22 -9.26
CA MET A 163 13.17 -20.65 -8.50
C MET A 163 13.24 -20.00 -7.12
N LEU A 164 12.95 -18.69 -7.03
CA LEU A 164 12.94 -17.92 -5.77
C LEU A 164 11.83 -18.41 -4.81
N LYS A 165 10.65 -18.70 -5.35
CA LYS A 165 9.51 -19.25 -4.59
C LYS A 165 9.84 -20.61 -3.99
N GLU A 166 10.45 -21.53 -4.75
CA GLU A 166 10.88 -22.84 -4.27
C GLU A 166 11.87 -22.72 -3.10
N LYS A 167 12.75 -21.74 -3.14
CA LYS A 167 13.71 -21.44 -2.07
C LYS A 167 13.12 -20.56 -0.95
N GLN A 168 11.84 -20.22 -1.04
CA GLN A 168 11.17 -19.34 -0.06
C GLN A 168 11.89 -17.99 0.13
N ILE A 169 12.36 -17.41 -0.96
CA ILE A 169 12.97 -16.08 -1.00
C ILE A 169 11.87 -15.08 -1.34
N PRO A 170 11.65 -14.04 -0.52
CA PRO A 170 10.64 -13.02 -0.80
C PRO A 170 10.90 -12.34 -2.15
N SER A 171 9.96 -12.50 -3.06
CA SER A 171 10.03 -11.98 -4.42
C SER A 171 8.63 -11.87 -5.02
N GLY A 172 8.47 -11.08 -6.06
CA GLY A 172 7.19 -10.94 -6.74
C GLY A 172 7.32 -10.26 -8.10
N PRO A 173 6.35 -10.48 -8.99
CA PRO A 173 6.27 -9.80 -10.27
C PRO A 173 5.84 -8.34 -10.08
N ILE A 174 6.11 -7.50 -11.09
CA ILE A 174 5.51 -6.17 -11.20
C ILE A 174 4.30 -6.30 -12.12
N ASN A 175 3.15 -6.52 -11.50
CA ASN A 175 1.89 -6.73 -12.21
C ASN A 175 1.25 -5.41 -12.67
N ASP A 176 0.64 -5.44 -13.84
CA ASP A 176 -0.37 -4.48 -14.23
C ASP A 176 -1.76 -4.85 -13.65
N LEU A 177 -2.76 -4.01 -13.86
CA LEU A 177 -4.11 -4.24 -13.32
C LEU A 177 -4.75 -5.52 -13.88
N LYS A 178 -4.47 -5.88 -15.13
CA LYS A 178 -4.98 -7.10 -15.73
C LYS A 178 -4.42 -8.33 -14.99
N ASN A 179 -3.12 -8.39 -14.84
CA ASN A 179 -2.44 -9.51 -14.20
C ASN A 179 -2.82 -9.65 -12.72
N VAL A 180 -3.03 -8.52 -11.99
CA VAL A 180 -3.51 -8.54 -10.60
C VAL A 180 -4.87 -9.21 -10.48
N PHE A 181 -5.83 -8.90 -11.37
CA PHE A 181 -7.19 -9.46 -11.28
C PHE A 181 -7.30 -10.86 -11.93
N ASP A 182 -6.32 -11.27 -12.72
CA ASP A 182 -6.20 -12.64 -13.22
C ASP A 182 -5.50 -13.59 -12.23
N ASP A 183 -4.87 -13.05 -11.18
CA ASP A 183 -4.16 -13.82 -10.16
C ASP A 183 -5.07 -14.76 -9.36
N GLU A 184 -4.61 -15.99 -9.14
CA GLU A 184 -5.38 -17.03 -8.44
C GLU A 184 -5.70 -16.66 -6.98
N HIS A 185 -4.81 -15.92 -6.32
CA HIS A 185 -5.08 -15.46 -4.96
C HIS A 185 -6.19 -14.41 -4.93
N ALA A 186 -6.14 -13.42 -5.85
CA ALA A 186 -7.18 -12.41 -5.96
C ALA A 186 -8.56 -13.05 -6.24
N LYS A 187 -8.60 -14.04 -7.13
CA LYS A 187 -9.82 -14.82 -7.41
C LYS A 187 -10.30 -15.61 -6.19
N SER A 188 -9.41 -16.31 -5.49
CA SER A 188 -9.75 -17.10 -4.30
C SER A 188 -10.30 -16.25 -3.15
N ARG A 189 -9.94 -14.97 -3.08
CA ARG A 189 -10.43 -14.02 -2.08
C ARG A 189 -11.75 -13.39 -2.44
N ASN A 190 -12.31 -13.67 -3.64
CA ASN A 190 -13.56 -13.09 -4.14
C ASN A 190 -13.59 -11.55 -4.00
N MET A 191 -12.48 -10.90 -4.34
CA MET A 191 -12.29 -9.46 -4.15
C MET A 191 -13.02 -8.60 -5.19
N ILE A 192 -13.70 -9.23 -6.15
CA ILE A 192 -14.44 -8.54 -7.21
C ILE A 192 -15.91 -8.84 -7.04
N PHE A 193 -16.76 -7.81 -7.06
CA PHE A 193 -18.19 -8.00 -7.21
C PHE A 193 -18.71 -7.29 -8.45
N GLU A 194 -19.80 -7.80 -8.99
CA GLU A 194 -20.41 -7.31 -10.21
C GLU A 194 -21.87 -6.94 -9.94
N TYR A 195 -22.33 -5.86 -10.57
CA TYR A 195 -23.72 -5.43 -10.50
C TYR A 195 -24.16 -4.76 -11.78
N GLU A 196 -25.46 -4.76 -12.03
CA GLU A 196 -26.07 -4.02 -13.13
C GLU A 196 -26.38 -2.58 -12.70
N HIS A 197 -25.85 -1.61 -13.42
CA HIS A 197 -26.15 -0.20 -13.19
C HIS A 197 -27.08 0.33 -14.29
N PRO A 198 -28.15 1.07 -13.96
CA PRO A 198 -29.18 1.47 -14.93
C PRO A 198 -28.68 2.25 -16.15
N THR A 199 -27.57 2.98 -15.99
CA THR A 199 -26.98 3.83 -17.07
C THR A 199 -25.62 3.34 -17.56
N LEU A 200 -24.89 2.54 -16.76
CA LEU A 200 -23.54 2.09 -17.08
C LEU A 200 -23.48 0.62 -17.51
N GLY A 201 -24.58 -0.14 -17.38
CA GLY A 201 -24.59 -1.58 -17.62
C GLY A 201 -23.83 -2.35 -16.56
N GLN A 202 -23.14 -3.42 -16.95
CA GLN A 202 -22.33 -4.25 -16.04
C GLN A 202 -21.15 -3.47 -15.49
N VAL A 203 -21.11 -3.34 -14.17
CA VAL A 203 -20.02 -2.68 -13.43
C VAL A 203 -19.35 -3.70 -12.51
N LYS A 204 -18.00 -3.68 -12.51
CA LYS A 204 -17.17 -4.50 -11.62
C LYS A 204 -16.43 -3.59 -10.66
N GLN A 205 -16.42 -3.94 -9.39
CA GLN A 205 -15.74 -3.17 -8.34
C GLN A 205 -14.95 -4.09 -7.41
N VAL A 206 -13.93 -3.51 -6.77
CA VAL A 206 -13.16 -4.20 -5.73
C VAL A 206 -13.90 -4.10 -4.40
N LEU A 207 -14.00 -5.21 -3.69
CA LEU A 207 -14.61 -5.30 -2.37
C LEU A 207 -13.73 -4.72 -1.26
N SER A 208 -14.36 -4.40 -0.13
CA SER A 208 -13.64 -4.14 1.12
C SER A 208 -12.87 -5.39 1.55
N PRO A 209 -11.61 -5.25 2.01
CA PRO A 209 -10.85 -6.36 2.56
C PRO A 209 -11.28 -6.74 3.98
N VAL A 210 -12.18 -5.97 4.59
CA VAL A 210 -12.60 -6.16 5.99
C VAL A 210 -13.68 -7.23 6.07
N ASN A 211 -13.37 -8.34 6.75
CA ASN A 211 -14.32 -9.42 7.07
C ASN A 211 -14.45 -9.50 8.60
N VAL A 212 -15.67 -9.38 9.12
CA VAL A 212 -15.95 -9.43 10.56
C VAL A 212 -16.95 -10.55 10.85
N GLY A 213 -16.55 -11.51 11.68
CA GLY A 213 -17.38 -12.66 12.04
C GLY A 213 -17.72 -13.55 10.84
N ASP A 214 -18.86 -14.19 10.89
CA ASP A 214 -19.36 -15.08 9.83
C ASP A 214 -20.08 -14.31 8.70
N SER A 215 -20.03 -12.98 8.71
CA SER A 215 -20.71 -12.14 7.74
C SER A 215 -19.94 -12.09 6.41
N ASN A 216 -20.00 -13.18 5.65
CA ASN A 216 -19.66 -13.17 4.21
C ASN A 216 -20.69 -12.38 3.37
N LYS A 217 -21.61 -11.65 4.03
CA LYS A 217 -22.65 -10.86 3.38
C LYS A 217 -22.55 -9.41 3.83
N VAL A 218 -21.58 -8.70 3.23
CA VAL A 218 -21.77 -7.26 3.13
C VAL A 218 -22.93 -7.05 2.18
N ASP A 219 -23.97 -6.34 2.63
CA ASP A 219 -25.07 -5.93 1.75
C ASP A 219 -24.52 -4.88 0.78
N ILE A 220 -24.12 -5.37 -0.41
CA ILE A 220 -23.46 -4.55 -1.41
C ILE A 220 -24.53 -4.09 -2.38
N SER A 221 -24.85 -2.82 -2.33
CA SER A 221 -25.71 -2.17 -3.30
C SER A 221 -24.91 -1.51 -4.41
N ARG A 222 -25.54 -1.33 -5.57
CA ARG A 222 -24.96 -0.53 -6.67
C ARG A 222 -24.73 0.92 -6.26
N ALA A 223 -23.89 1.62 -6.99
CA ALA A 223 -23.78 3.07 -6.86
C ALA A 223 -25.14 3.75 -7.18
N PRO A 224 -25.55 4.78 -6.40
CA PRO A 224 -26.81 5.46 -6.64
C PRO A 224 -26.75 6.33 -7.90
N LEU A 225 -27.89 6.57 -8.52
CA LEU A 225 -28.06 7.61 -9.51
C LEU A 225 -27.96 9.00 -8.86
N TYR A 226 -27.75 10.03 -9.70
CA TYR A 226 -27.73 11.41 -9.23
C TYR A 226 -29.02 11.73 -8.44
N ALA A 227 -28.88 12.21 -7.22
CA ALA A 227 -29.97 12.57 -6.30
C ALA A 227 -30.94 11.44 -5.92
N GLU A 228 -30.68 10.17 -6.25
CA GLU A 228 -31.58 9.04 -6.01
C GLU A 228 -32.02 8.90 -4.55
N HIS A 229 -31.15 9.20 -3.61
CA HIS A 229 -31.43 9.04 -2.18
C HIS A 229 -31.68 10.37 -1.45
N THR A 230 -31.79 11.50 -2.14
CA THR A 230 -31.92 12.82 -1.51
C THR A 230 -33.09 12.91 -0.55
N ASP A 231 -34.30 12.53 -1.02
CA ASP A 231 -35.50 12.59 -0.18
C ASP A 231 -35.41 11.61 1.02
N TYR A 232 -34.85 10.44 0.78
CA TYR A 232 -34.65 9.45 1.84
C TYR A 232 -33.70 9.97 2.93
N VAL A 233 -32.54 10.51 2.54
CA VAL A 233 -31.53 11.07 3.48
C VAL A 233 -32.09 12.30 4.21
N LEU A 234 -32.78 13.19 3.52
CA LEU A 234 -33.38 14.36 4.14
C LEU A 234 -34.47 13.96 5.15
N ARG A 235 -35.28 12.97 4.83
CA ARG A 235 -36.28 12.46 5.80
C ARG A 235 -35.63 11.82 7.01
N LEU A 236 -34.55 11.06 6.87
CA LEU A 236 -33.81 10.51 8.00
C LEU A 236 -33.18 11.60 8.88
N SER A 237 -32.58 12.62 8.26
CA SER A 237 -31.97 13.74 9.00
C SER A 237 -33.00 14.67 9.62
N LEU A 238 -34.19 14.78 9.04
CA LEU A 238 -35.28 15.63 9.50
C LEU A 238 -36.25 14.94 10.47
N ILE A 239 -36.10 13.64 10.76
CA ILE A 239 -36.91 12.95 11.79
C ILE A 239 -36.80 13.66 13.17
N HIS A 240 -35.73 14.38 13.44
CA HIS A 240 -35.55 15.19 14.64
C HIS A 240 -35.88 16.67 14.44
N ILE A 241 -36.27 17.11 13.25
CA ILE A 241 -36.61 18.51 12.90
C ILE A 241 -38.08 18.62 12.46
N SER A 242 -38.86 17.55 12.53
CA SER A 242 -40.19 17.44 11.95
C SER A 242 -41.34 18.03 12.79
N GLU A 243 -41.07 18.90 13.73
CA GLU A 243 -42.07 19.87 14.19
C GLU A 243 -41.57 21.29 13.97
N PRO A 244 -42.09 22.01 12.97
CA PRO A 244 -41.97 23.45 13.01
C PRO A 244 -42.66 23.89 14.28
N THR A 245 -41.91 24.43 15.26
CA THR A 245 -42.46 25.15 16.36
C THR A 245 -43.36 26.24 15.77
N ARG A 246 -44.69 26.01 15.81
CA ARG A 246 -45.64 27.09 15.56
C ARG A 246 -45.30 28.22 16.50
N PRO A 247 -45.17 29.46 16.04
CA PRO A 247 -45.15 30.59 16.95
C PRO A 247 -46.45 30.50 17.75
N ASN A 248 -46.34 30.50 19.08
CA ASN A 248 -47.51 30.68 19.94
C ASN A 248 -48.04 32.08 19.63
N GLU A 249 -49.24 32.13 19.10
CA GLU A 249 -50.05 33.35 19.08
C GLU A 249 -50.40 33.77 20.52
#